data_6afd341c78d0dbf87800ac21ec324c9b
#
_entry.id   6afd341c78d0dbf87800ac21ec324c9b
#
_cell.length_a   1.000
_cell.length_b   1.000
_cell.length_c   1.000
_cell.angle_alpha   90.00
_cell.angle_beta   90.00
_cell.angle_gamma   90.00
#
_symmetry.space_group_name_H-M   'P 1'
#
loop_
_entity.id
_entity.type
_entity.pdbx_description
1 polymer ?
#
loop_
_entity_poly.entity_id
_entity_poly.type
_entity_poly.pdbx_seq_one_letter_code
_entity_poly.pdbx_strand_id
1 'polypeptide(L)'
;MTYYLTKHTVSAESDGRKVQIYLSRPTVPDKRPVIIVVHEWWGLNDNIRSIADRYASLGYVALAPDLFGGVIPKDRVEAAKQAENVSPDFSAKILKSVLDYATMRDFTNPSKIGMHGFCFGGTHTFNFICESKKIAAATIFYASVLPKPERLSNITSPLLIVYGDKDNAIKIDRVRELESTLKKLKKHVQFEIYAGAGHAFCNESNPNYNKEAATDAWEKAIKFFGTYMPVPKI
;
A
#
# COMPACT_ATOMS: atom_id res chain seq x y z
N MET A 1 -18.69 -0.21 -15.81
CA MET A 1 -18.25 0.94 -16.64
C MET A 1 -16.75 0.85 -16.77
N THR A 2 -16.21 0.97 -17.99
CA THR A 2 -14.75 0.88 -18.22
C THR A 2 -14.21 2.29 -18.43
N TYR A 3 -13.20 2.68 -17.64
CA TYR A 3 -12.54 3.98 -17.80
C TYR A 3 -11.42 3.91 -18.85
N TYR A 4 -11.28 4.96 -19.63
CA TYR A 4 -10.02 5.24 -20.33
C TYR A 4 -9.00 5.71 -19.30
N LEU A 5 -7.77 5.15 -19.35
CA LEU A 5 -6.74 5.44 -18.37
C LEU A 5 -5.64 6.31 -18.96
N THR A 6 -5.24 7.32 -18.19
CA THR A 6 -3.99 8.05 -18.40
C THR A 6 -2.92 7.44 -17.51
N LYS A 7 -1.78 7.04 -18.12
CA LYS A 7 -0.66 6.36 -17.44
C LYS A 7 0.64 7.05 -17.81
N HIS A 8 1.41 7.47 -16.83
CA HIS A 8 2.74 8.04 -17.05
C HIS A 8 3.55 8.12 -15.75
N THR A 9 4.85 8.35 -15.87
CA THR A 9 5.69 8.61 -14.72
C THR A 9 5.74 10.10 -14.44
N VAL A 10 5.44 10.47 -13.20
CA VAL A 10 5.57 11.82 -12.66
C VAL A 10 6.63 11.82 -11.56
N SER A 11 6.92 12.96 -10.98
CA SER A 11 7.85 13.05 -9.86
C SER A 11 7.35 13.97 -8.77
N ALA A 12 7.68 13.64 -7.54
CA ALA A 12 7.68 14.54 -6.39
C ALA A 12 9.12 14.85 -5.98
N GLU A 13 9.30 15.84 -5.14
CA GLU A 13 10.59 16.16 -4.53
C GLU A 13 10.59 15.80 -3.06
N SER A 14 11.66 15.14 -2.60
CA SER A 14 11.86 14.76 -1.22
C SER A 14 13.31 15.01 -0.82
N ASP A 15 13.56 15.96 0.08
CA ASP A 15 14.91 16.35 0.55
C ASP A 15 15.91 16.59 -0.61
N GLY A 16 15.50 17.37 -1.63
CA GLY A 16 16.31 17.66 -2.81
C GLY A 16 16.50 16.48 -3.77
N ARG A 17 15.78 15.37 -3.57
CA ARG A 17 15.82 14.19 -4.45
C ARG A 17 14.52 14.07 -5.22
N LYS A 18 14.64 13.72 -6.49
CA LYS A 18 13.49 13.42 -7.36
C LYS A 18 13.00 12.00 -7.08
N VAL A 19 11.76 11.88 -6.60
CA VAL A 19 11.07 10.60 -6.39
C VAL A 19 10.20 10.32 -7.60
N GLN A 20 10.45 9.23 -8.30
CA GLN A 20 9.60 8.78 -9.40
C GLN A 20 8.31 8.16 -8.87
N ILE A 21 7.20 8.44 -9.53
CA ILE A 21 5.88 7.93 -9.18
C ILE A 21 5.21 7.45 -10.47
N TYR A 22 4.86 6.18 -10.53
CA TYR A 22 3.96 5.73 -11.57
C TYR A 22 2.54 6.19 -11.22
N LEU A 23 1.96 6.99 -12.11
CA LEU A 23 0.60 7.49 -12.01
C LEU A 23 -0.27 6.77 -13.02
N SER A 24 -1.39 6.22 -12.55
CA SER A 24 -2.47 5.71 -13.38
C SER A 24 -3.79 6.27 -12.87
N ARG A 25 -4.60 6.85 -13.76
CA ARG A 25 -5.87 7.46 -13.37
C ARG A 25 -6.93 7.36 -14.47
N PRO A 26 -8.23 7.36 -14.12
CA PRO A 26 -9.29 7.50 -15.10
C PRO A 26 -9.24 8.89 -15.73
N THR A 27 -9.52 8.97 -17.04
CA THR A 27 -9.65 10.23 -17.78
C THR A 27 -11.07 10.76 -17.61
N VAL A 28 -11.29 11.46 -16.49
CA VAL A 28 -12.58 12.05 -16.12
C VAL A 28 -12.37 13.43 -15.52
N PRO A 29 -13.36 14.35 -15.58
CA PRO A 29 -13.22 15.70 -15.08
C PRO A 29 -13.27 15.79 -13.55
N ASP A 30 -13.92 14.82 -12.89
CA ASP A 30 -14.17 14.88 -11.44
C ASP A 30 -12.94 14.52 -10.63
N LYS A 31 -12.82 15.13 -9.45
CA LYS A 31 -11.81 14.76 -8.46
C LYS A 31 -12.06 13.35 -7.92
N ARG A 32 -11.04 12.51 -7.98
CA ARG A 32 -11.12 11.10 -7.57
C ARG A 32 -10.37 10.83 -6.27
N PRO A 33 -10.82 9.86 -5.46
CA PRO A 33 -10.03 9.37 -4.34
C PRO A 33 -8.72 8.76 -4.83
N VAL A 34 -7.70 8.82 -3.99
CA VAL A 34 -6.33 8.39 -4.33
C VAL A 34 -5.96 7.13 -3.57
N ILE A 35 -5.29 6.18 -4.24
CA ILE A 35 -4.61 5.05 -3.60
C ILE A 35 -3.11 5.19 -3.85
N ILE A 36 -2.32 5.30 -2.79
CA ILE A 36 -0.86 5.19 -2.85
C ILE A 36 -0.51 3.72 -2.71
N VAL A 37 0.06 3.12 -3.76
CA VAL A 37 0.44 1.70 -3.81
C VAL A 37 1.92 1.57 -3.51
N VAL A 38 2.29 0.99 -2.36
CA VAL A 38 3.69 0.87 -1.92
C VAL A 38 4.20 -0.53 -2.23
N HIS A 39 5.24 -0.58 -3.06
CA HIS A 39 5.79 -1.80 -3.64
C HIS A 39 6.45 -2.75 -2.64
N GLU A 40 6.55 -4.01 -3.01
CA GLU A 40 7.35 -5.03 -2.30
C GLU A 40 8.86 -4.74 -2.45
N TRP A 41 9.71 -5.56 -1.86
CA TRP A 41 11.17 -5.43 -1.97
C TRP A 41 11.73 -5.65 -3.39
N TRP A 42 10.85 -5.93 -4.36
CA TRP A 42 11.17 -6.03 -5.79
C TRP A 42 11.12 -4.69 -6.54
N GLY A 43 10.93 -3.57 -5.83
CA GLY A 43 10.85 -2.25 -6.44
C GLY A 43 9.56 -1.97 -7.20
N LEU A 44 9.55 -0.84 -7.91
CA LEU A 44 8.42 -0.41 -8.74
C LEU A 44 8.41 -1.18 -10.06
N ASN A 45 8.13 -2.46 -10.02
CA ASN A 45 8.06 -3.38 -11.15
C ASN A 45 6.67 -3.41 -11.83
N ASP A 46 6.53 -4.22 -12.87
CA ASP A 46 5.27 -4.30 -13.65
C ASP A 46 4.10 -4.86 -12.85
N ASN A 47 4.34 -5.72 -11.86
CA ASN A 47 3.29 -6.19 -10.96
C ASN A 47 2.66 -5.03 -10.17
N ILE A 48 3.49 -4.16 -9.60
CA ILE A 48 3.00 -2.98 -8.85
C ILE A 48 2.32 -1.97 -9.77
N ARG A 49 2.85 -1.77 -10.99
CA ARG A 49 2.20 -0.93 -12.01
C ARG A 49 0.82 -1.49 -12.39
N SER A 50 0.72 -2.81 -12.55
CA SER A 50 -0.55 -3.50 -12.83
C SER A 50 -1.57 -3.31 -11.70
N ILE A 51 -1.14 -3.38 -10.43
CA ILE A 51 -2.01 -3.10 -9.27
C ILE A 51 -2.51 -1.64 -9.31
N ALA A 52 -1.64 -0.68 -9.62
CA ALA A 52 -2.04 0.71 -9.79
C ALA A 52 -3.07 0.88 -10.92
N ASP A 53 -2.87 0.21 -12.06
CA ASP A 53 -3.81 0.22 -13.18
C ASP A 53 -5.17 -0.39 -12.82
N ARG A 54 -5.17 -1.47 -12.03
CA ARG A 54 -6.41 -2.09 -11.53
C ARG A 54 -7.21 -1.12 -10.66
N TYR A 55 -6.56 -0.37 -9.76
CA TYR A 55 -7.22 0.69 -8.99
C TYR A 55 -7.76 1.81 -9.88
N ALA A 56 -6.98 2.23 -10.87
CA ALA A 56 -7.43 3.26 -11.83
C ALA A 56 -8.64 2.80 -12.63
N SER A 57 -8.70 1.53 -13.02
CA SER A 57 -9.85 0.93 -13.70
C SER A 57 -11.12 0.88 -12.83
N LEU A 58 -10.97 0.97 -11.51
CA LEU A 58 -12.07 1.09 -10.55
C LEU A 58 -12.47 2.54 -10.26
N GLY A 59 -11.79 3.53 -10.88
CA GLY A 59 -12.09 4.94 -10.75
C GLY A 59 -11.27 5.71 -9.72
N TYR A 60 -10.23 5.11 -9.13
CA TYR A 60 -9.27 5.78 -8.26
C TYR A 60 -8.16 6.45 -9.05
N VAL A 61 -7.52 7.45 -8.50
CA VAL A 61 -6.17 7.85 -8.91
C VAL A 61 -5.18 6.95 -8.17
N ALA A 62 -4.35 6.22 -8.88
CA ALA A 62 -3.33 5.37 -8.30
C ALA A 62 -1.93 5.98 -8.44
N LEU A 63 -1.20 6.08 -7.36
CA LEU A 63 0.17 6.58 -7.28
C LEU A 63 1.07 5.49 -6.72
N ALA A 64 2.00 4.99 -7.50
CA ALA A 64 2.99 4.02 -7.03
C ALA A 64 4.38 4.66 -6.97
N PRO A 65 4.84 5.11 -5.79
CA PRO A 65 6.17 5.68 -5.62
C PRO A 65 7.26 4.63 -5.73
N ASP A 66 8.39 5.05 -6.28
CA ASP A 66 9.60 4.26 -6.31
C ASP A 66 10.48 4.61 -5.09
N LEU A 67 10.60 3.66 -4.16
CA LEU A 67 11.43 3.80 -2.96
C LEU A 67 12.89 3.44 -3.21
N PHE A 68 13.23 2.89 -4.38
CA PHE A 68 14.55 2.37 -4.72
C PHE A 68 15.31 3.22 -5.75
N GLY A 69 14.76 4.38 -6.15
CA GLY A 69 15.43 5.31 -7.05
C GLY A 69 15.68 4.76 -8.46
N GLY A 70 14.77 3.96 -8.99
CA GLY A 70 14.82 3.36 -10.33
C GLY A 70 15.39 1.95 -10.36
N VAL A 71 15.85 1.40 -9.24
CA VAL A 71 16.40 0.05 -9.19
C VAL A 71 15.27 -0.97 -9.12
N ILE A 72 15.27 -1.92 -10.04
CA ILE A 72 14.41 -3.11 -10.02
C ILE A 72 15.34 -4.31 -9.75
N PRO A 73 15.33 -4.86 -8.52
CA PRO A 73 16.20 -5.96 -8.15
C PRO A 73 15.99 -7.20 -9.01
N LYS A 74 17.09 -7.85 -9.41
CA LYS A 74 17.08 -9.06 -10.27
C LYS A 74 17.02 -10.35 -9.47
N ASP A 75 17.46 -10.30 -8.21
CA ASP A 75 17.49 -11.45 -7.31
C ASP A 75 17.25 -11.01 -5.85
N ARG A 76 17.19 -12.01 -4.95
CA ARG A 76 16.93 -11.77 -3.52
C ARG A 76 18.07 -11.01 -2.82
N VAL A 77 19.30 -11.15 -3.28
CA VAL A 77 20.46 -10.48 -2.67
C VAL A 77 20.38 -8.99 -2.96
N GLU A 78 20.11 -8.64 -4.22
CA GLU A 78 19.94 -7.25 -4.62
C GLU A 78 18.69 -6.64 -3.95
N ALA A 79 17.58 -7.39 -3.88
CA ALA A 79 16.35 -6.94 -3.20
C ALA A 79 16.58 -6.65 -1.70
N ALA A 80 17.29 -7.54 -1.01
CA ALA A 80 17.64 -7.33 0.40
C ALA A 80 18.50 -6.07 0.57
N LYS A 81 19.55 -5.91 -0.26
CA LYS A 81 20.42 -4.73 -0.24
C LYS A 81 19.63 -3.42 -0.46
N GLN A 82 18.70 -3.41 -1.42
CA GLN A 82 17.87 -2.23 -1.66
C GLN A 82 16.94 -1.95 -0.47
N ALA A 83 16.32 -2.99 0.10
CA ALA A 83 15.43 -2.85 1.24
C ALA A 83 16.16 -2.32 2.49
N GLU A 84 17.40 -2.77 2.75
CA GLU A 84 18.25 -2.31 3.85
C GLU A 84 18.61 -0.81 3.74
N ASN A 85 18.73 -0.28 2.52
CA ASN A 85 19.03 1.12 2.27
C ASN A 85 17.85 2.06 2.52
N VAL A 86 16.64 1.53 2.72
CA VAL A 86 15.43 2.31 2.94
C VAL A 86 15.03 2.24 4.40
N SER A 87 15.49 3.19 5.19
CA SER A 87 15.06 3.34 6.59
C SER A 87 13.58 3.77 6.67
N PRO A 88 12.89 3.53 7.81
CA PRO A 88 11.52 4.04 8.02
C PRO A 88 11.45 5.57 7.85
N ASP A 89 12.42 6.33 8.33
CA ASP A 89 12.45 7.80 8.20
C ASP A 89 12.60 8.23 6.73
N PHE A 90 13.48 7.55 5.98
CA PHE A 90 13.66 7.84 4.56
C PHE A 90 12.39 7.56 3.77
N SER A 91 11.76 6.40 3.98
CA SER A 91 10.49 6.07 3.32
C SER A 91 9.36 7.03 3.73
N ALA A 92 9.30 7.44 5.00
CA ALA A 92 8.29 8.38 5.48
C ALA A 92 8.39 9.74 4.76
N LYS A 93 9.61 10.24 4.50
CA LYS A 93 9.82 11.47 3.73
C LYS A 93 9.35 11.33 2.28
N ILE A 94 9.66 10.20 1.64
CA ILE A 94 9.16 9.90 0.28
C ILE A 94 7.64 9.85 0.29
N LEU A 95 7.04 9.06 1.17
CA LEU A 95 5.58 8.90 1.24
C LEU A 95 4.87 10.22 1.55
N LYS A 96 5.50 11.08 2.38
CA LYS A 96 5.00 12.43 2.61
C LYS A 96 5.02 13.27 1.33
N SER A 97 6.09 13.24 0.56
CA SER A 97 6.16 13.99 -0.71
C SER A 97 5.13 13.52 -1.73
N VAL A 98 4.84 12.21 -1.77
CA VAL A 98 3.77 11.62 -2.60
C VAL A 98 2.39 12.06 -2.12
N LEU A 99 2.18 12.10 -0.81
CA LEU A 99 0.94 12.61 -0.22
C LEU A 99 0.75 14.10 -0.55
N ASP A 100 1.79 14.91 -0.41
CA ASP A 100 1.76 16.34 -0.76
C ASP A 100 1.51 16.52 -2.28
N TYR A 101 2.17 15.72 -3.14
CA TYR A 101 1.87 15.68 -4.56
C TYR A 101 0.38 15.39 -4.82
N ALA A 102 -0.16 14.36 -4.18
CA ALA A 102 -1.57 13.98 -4.34
C ALA A 102 -2.52 15.12 -3.91
N THR A 103 -2.24 15.80 -2.81
CA THR A 103 -3.12 16.87 -2.30
C THR A 103 -3.16 18.11 -3.18
N MET A 104 -2.12 18.34 -4.00
CA MET A 104 -1.99 19.53 -4.87
C MET A 104 -2.56 19.33 -6.28
N ARG A 105 -3.02 18.14 -6.65
CA ARG A 105 -3.55 17.89 -8.00
C ARG A 105 -5.03 18.22 -8.11
N ASP A 106 -5.42 18.84 -9.21
CA ASP A 106 -6.79 19.23 -9.52
C ASP A 106 -7.73 18.04 -9.75
N PHE A 107 -7.20 16.89 -10.16
CA PHE A 107 -7.92 15.64 -10.41
C PHE A 107 -8.04 14.72 -9.18
N THR A 108 -7.52 15.11 -8.02
CA THR A 108 -7.57 14.31 -6.78
C THR A 108 -8.51 14.90 -5.73
N ASN A 109 -9.07 14.04 -4.89
CA ASN A 109 -9.77 14.47 -3.68
C ASN A 109 -8.82 14.37 -2.47
N PRO A 110 -8.31 15.49 -1.94
CA PRO A 110 -7.30 15.50 -0.88
C PRO A 110 -7.79 14.96 0.47
N SER A 111 -9.10 14.85 0.68
CA SER A 111 -9.68 14.25 1.90
C SER A 111 -9.86 12.72 1.79
N LYS A 112 -9.63 12.14 0.60
CA LYS A 112 -9.82 10.71 0.31
C LYS A 112 -8.55 10.11 -0.27
N ILE A 113 -7.49 10.06 0.53
CA ILE A 113 -6.22 9.45 0.16
C ILE A 113 -6.01 8.21 1.03
N GLY A 114 -5.94 7.05 0.39
CA GLY A 114 -5.65 5.78 1.02
C GLY A 114 -4.27 5.24 0.65
N MET A 115 -3.85 4.21 1.36
CA MET A 115 -2.59 3.51 1.10
C MET A 115 -2.81 2.01 1.02
N HIS A 116 -2.13 1.36 0.09
CA HIS A 116 -2.04 -0.10 0.00
C HIS A 116 -0.57 -0.51 -0.06
N GLY A 117 -0.10 -1.19 0.96
CA GLY A 117 1.29 -1.66 1.04
C GLY A 117 1.39 -3.18 1.11
N PHE A 118 2.37 -3.73 0.38
CA PHE A 118 2.63 -5.16 0.29
C PHE A 118 4.02 -5.49 0.84
N CYS A 119 4.17 -6.51 1.69
CA CYS A 119 5.46 -6.99 2.19
C CYS A 119 6.29 -5.83 2.80
N PHE A 120 7.44 -5.53 2.22
CA PHE A 120 8.27 -4.36 2.50
C PHE A 120 7.43 -3.06 2.48
N GLY A 121 6.66 -2.83 1.42
CA GLY A 121 5.77 -1.66 1.33
C GLY A 121 4.66 -1.67 2.39
N GLY A 122 4.20 -2.84 2.81
CA GLY A 122 3.29 -3.01 3.95
C GLY A 122 3.91 -2.50 5.24
N THR A 123 5.18 -2.82 5.50
CA THR A 123 5.96 -2.30 6.64
C THR A 123 6.04 -0.77 6.62
N HIS A 124 6.40 -0.18 5.48
CA HIS A 124 6.55 1.27 5.35
C HIS A 124 5.21 2.01 5.41
N THR A 125 4.17 1.46 4.80
CA THR A 125 2.80 1.97 4.93
C THR A 125 2.35 1.96 6.39
N PHE A 126 2.57 0.85 7.11
CA PHE A 126 2.19 0.73 8.51
C PHE A 126 2.93 1.74 9.39
N ASN A 127 4.23 1.92 9.19
CA ASN A 127 5.01 2.93 9.91
C ASN A 127 4.50 4.35 9.60
N PHE A 128 4.22 4.66 8.33
CA PHE A 128 3.76 5.98 7.90
C PHE A 128 2.43 6.38 8.52
N ILE A 129 1.45 5.46 8.58
CA ILE A 129 0.14 5.76 9.18
C ILE A 129 0.18 5.91 10.70
N CYS A 130 1.25 5.45 11.37
CA CYS A 130 1.49 5.76 12.78
C CYS A 130 1.89 7.23 13.00
N GLU A 131 2.30 7.95 11.96
CA GLU A 131 2.76 9.34 12.02
C GLU A 131 1.79 10.29 11.31
N SER A 132 1.23 9.86 10.19
CA SER A 132 0.34 10.68 9.36
C SER A 132 -1.13 10.47 9.71
N LYS A 133 -1.82 11.56 10.03
CA LYS A 133 -3.29 11.57 10.25
C LYS A 133 -4.09 11.90 8.99
N LYS A 134 -3.41 12.04 7.84
CA LYS A 134 -4.04 12.45 6.57
C LYS A 134 -4.48 11.27 5.69
N ILE A 135 -4.31 10.04 6.16
CA ILE A 135 -4.69 8.84 5.42
C ILE A 135 -6.11 8.42 5.80
N ALA A 136 -7.00 8.41 4.84
CA ALA A 136 -8.41 8.10 5.03
C ALA A 136 -8.69 6.62 5.31
N ALA A 137 -7.87 5.71 4.73
CA ALA A 137 -7.93 4.27 4.95
C ALA A 137 -6.62 3.62 4.52
N ALA A 138 -6.23 2.50 5.12
CA ALA A 138 -5.05 1.76 4.68
C ALA A 138 -5.27 0.25 4.66
N THR A 139 -4.68 -0.41 3.68
CA THR A 139 -4.60 -1.87 3.60
C THR A 139 -3.15 -2.30 3.70
N ILE A 140 -2.88 -3.26 4.58
CA ILE A 140 -1.56 -3.78 4.90
C ILE A 140 -1.55 -5.26 4.59
N PHE A 141 -0.88 -5.63 3.52
CA PHE A 141 -0.76 -7.03 3.10
C PHE A 141 0.61 -7.58 3.51
N TYR A 142 0.59 -8.59 4.34
CA TYR A 142 1.75 -9.36 4.80
C TYR A 142 3.01 -8.51 5.05
N ALA A 143 2.87 -7.42 5.83
CA ALA A 143 4.00 -6.58 6.22
C ALA A 143 5.11 -7.42 6.86
N SER A 144 6.37 -7.22 6.43
CA SER A 144 7.51 -8.04 6.89
C SER A 144 7.99 -7.65 8.29
N VAL A 145 7.71 -6.42 8.73
CA VAL A 145 8.04 -5.91 10.05
C VAL A 145 6.86 -5.13 10.60
N LEU A 146 6.50 -5.39 11.85
CA LEU A 146 5.42 -4.69 12.55
C LEU A 146 5.94 -3.43 13.24
N PRO A 147 5.14 -2.35 13.30
CA PRO A 147 5.49 -1.18 14.11
C PRO A 147 5.64 -1.55 15.59
N LYS A 148 6.43 -0.77 16.30
CA LYS A 148 6.53 -0.90 17.76
C LYS A 148 5.16 -0.65 18.41
N PRO A 149 4.78 -1.42 19.46
CA PRO A 149 3.44 -1.34 20.08
C PRO A 149 3.04 0.07 20.52
N GLU A 150 3.98 0.85 21.06
CA GLU A 150 3.74 2.23 21.50
C GLU A 150 3.31 3.17 20.39
N ARG A 151 3.67 2.88 19.13
CA ARG A 151 3.29 3.70 17.96
C ARG A 151 1.87 3.42 17.48
N LEU A 152 1.33 2.24 17.79
CA LEU A 152 0.00 1.81 17.32
C LEU A 152 -1.12 2.71 17.85
N SER A 153 -0.93 3.33 19.02
CA SER A 153 -1.89 4.28 19.61
C SER A 153 -2.13 5.51 18.73
N ASN A 154 -1.16 5.88 17.88
CA ASN A 154 -1.23 7.07 17.03
C ASN A 154 -2.06 6.85 15.75
N ILE A 155 -2.38 5.61 15.39
CA ILE A 155 -3.13 5.30 14.18
C ILE A 155 -4.55 5.86 14.30
N THR A 156 -4.96 6.62 13.30
CA THR A 156 -6.32 7.18 13.19
C THR A 156 -7.09 6.61 12.01
N SER A 157 -6.39 6.08 11.02
CA SER A 157 -6.98 5.51 9.81
C SER A 157 -7.67 4.16 10.12
N PRO A 158 -8.83 3.86 9.54
CA PRO A 158 -9.31 2.50 9.42
C PRO A 158 -8.29 1.61 8.70
N LEU A 159 -8.18 0.35 9.15
CA LEU A 159 -7.21 -0.62 8.63
C LEU A 159 -7.88 -1.90 8.15
N LEU A 160 -7.38 -2.44 7.03
CA LEU A 160 -7.53 -3.84 6.67
C LEU A 160 -6.13 -4.47 6.68
N ILE A 161 -5.93 -5.47 7.53
CA ILE A 161 -4.67 -6.19 7.69
C ILE A 161 -4.84 -7.62 7.20
N VAL A 162 -3.98 -8.03 6.27
CA VAL A 162 -4.09 -9.31 5.55
C VAL A 162 -2.81 -10.11 5.71
N TYR A 163 -2.94 -11.36 6.16
CA TYR A 163 -1.83 -12.30 6.32
C TYR A 163 -2.23 -13.72 5.90
N GLY A 164 -1.23 -14.54 5.58
CA GLY A 164 -1.37 -15.98 5.50
C GLY A 164 -0.94 -16.64 6.82
N ASP A 165 -1.54 -17.75 7.21
CA ASP A 165 -1.16 -18.48 8.44
C ASP A 165 0.16 -19.26 8.30
N LYS A 166 0.68 -19.41 7.07
CA LYS A 166 1.99 -20.00 6.75
C LYS A 166 3.05 -18.94 6.40
N ASP A 167 2.81 -17.69 6.77
CA ASP A 167 3.78 -16.62 6.55
C ASP A 167 5.06 -16.87 7.38
N ASN A 168 6.22 -16.93 6.69
CA ASN A 168 7.52 -17.19 7.31
C ASN A 168 8.24 -15.89 7.73
N ALA A 169 7.81 -14.72 7.24
CA ALA A 169 8.40 -13.43 7.62
C ALA A 169 7.86 -12.97 8.98
N ILE A 170 6.55 -13.15 9.21
CA ILE A 170 5.89 -12.86 10.49
C ILE A 170 5.07 -14.07 10.92
N LYS A 171 5.45 -14.68 12.04
CA LYS A 171 4.70 -15.82 12.61
C LYS A 171 3.28 -15.38 12.98
N ILE A 172 2.31 -16.26 12.74
CA ILE A 172 0.88 -16.00 12.97
C ILE A 172 0.57 -15.52 14.40
N ASP A 173 1.30 -16.01 15.40
CA ASP A 173 1.11 -15.57 16.78
C ASP A 173 1.39 -14.08 16.97
N ARG A 174 2.39 -13.53 16.25
CA ARG A 174 2.70 -12.09 16.25
C ARG A 174 1.58 -11.27 15.59
N VAL A 175 0.96 -11.82 14.54
CA VAL A 175 -0.20 -11.20 13.88
C VAL A 175 -1.41 -11.17 14.83
N ARG A 176 -1.65 -12.26 15.58
CA ARG A 176 -2.72 -12.32 16.58
C ARG A 176 -2.47 -11.39 17.77
N GLU A 177 -1.22 -11.25 18.19
CA GLU A 177 -0.82 -10.29 19.22
C GLU A 177 -1.09 -8.85 18.76
N LEU A 178 -0.73 -8.52 17.50
CA LEU A 178 -1.03 -7.23 16.87
C LEU A 178 -2.55 -6.98 16.84
N GLU A 179 -3.34 -7.98 16.42
CA GLU A 179 -4.80 -7.89 16.38
C GLU A 179 -5.36 -7.56 17.77
N SER A 180 -4.93 -8.31 18.79
CA SER A 180 -5.34 -8.11 20.19
C SER A 180 -4.98 -6.70 20.67
N THR A 181 -3.77 -6.23 20.34
CA THR A 181 -3.28 -4.90 20.74
C THR A 181 -4.11 -3.79 20.09
N LEU A 182 -4.37 -3.87 18.78
CA LEU A 182 -5.17 -2.87 18.07
C LEU A 182 -6.62 -2.84 18.55
N LYS A 183 -7.21 -4.00 18.89
CA LYS A 183 -8.54 -4.10 19.49
C LYS A 183 -8.58 -3.46 20.88
N LYS A 184 -7.59 -3.73 21.75
CA LYS A 184 -7.45 -3.08 23.07
C LYS A 184 -7.33 -1.57 22.97
N LEU A 185 -6.61 -1.07 21.95
CA LEU A 185 -6.48 0.35 21.64
C LEU A 185 -7.72 0.93 20.95
N LYS A 186 -8.79 0.13 20.77
CA LYS A 186 -10.06 0.51 20.09
C LYS A 186 -9.83 1.09 18.69
N LYS A 187 -8.84 0.55 17.95
CA LYS A 187 -8.59 0.93 16.56
C LYS A 187 -9.61 0.30 15.64
N HIS A 188 -9.99 1.02 14.60
CA HIS A 188 -10.90 0.52 13.57
C HIS A 188 -10.12 -0.38 12.61
N VAL A 189 -10.16 -1.69 12.85
CA VAL A 189 -9.34 -2.67 12.13
C VAL A 189 -10.12 -3.93 11.77
N GLN A 190 -9.94 -4.39 10.53
CA GLN A 190 -10.33 -5.71 10.04
C GLN A 190 -9.06 -6.55 9.85
N PHE A 191 -9.11 -7.82 10.28
CA PHE A 191 -8.08 -8.81 10.02
C PHE A 191 -8.62 -9.90 9.14
N GLU A 192 -7.86 -10.25 8.09
CA GLU A 192 -8.11 -11.39 7.22
C GLU A 192 -6.89 -12.30 7.25
N ILE A 193 -7.08 -13.53 7.72
CA ILE A 193 -6.02 -14.53 7.82
C ILE A 193 -6.40 -15.71 6.93
N TYR A 194 -5.58 -15.97 5.91
CA TYR A 194 -5.82 -17.00 4.91
C TYR A 194 -5.10 -18.29 5.28
N ALA A 195 -5.89 -19.35 5.49
CA ALA A 195 -5.38 -20.68 5.82
C ALA A 195 -4.55 -21.25 4.66
N GLY A 196 -3.38 -21.79 4.97
CA GLY A 196 -2.45 -22.38 4.01
C GLY A 196 -1.68 -21.36 3.14
N ALA A 197 -1.98 -20.06 3.22
CA ALA A 197 -1.27 -19.05 2.45
C ALA A 197 0.06 -18.66 3.11
N GLY A 198 1.11 -18.54 2.29
CA GLY A 198 2.46 -18.11 2.72
C GLY A 198 2.68 -16.61 2.53
N HIS A 199 3.91 -16.15 2.81
CA HIS A 199 4.30 -14.76 2.56
C HIS A 199 4.17 -14.40 1.08
N ALA A 200 3.69 -13.20 0.76
CA ALA A 200 3.48 -12.68 -0.59
C ALA A 200 2.53 -13.51 -1.47
N PHE A 201 1.53 -14.15 -0.87
CA PHE A 201 0.57 -15.02 -1.57
C PHE A 201 -0.28 -14.29 -2.63
N CYS A 202 -0.32 -12.96 -2.63
CA CYS A 202 -1.00 -12.17 -3.66
C CYS A 202 -0.13 -11.86 -4.88
N ASN A 203 1.17 -12.16 -4.85
CA ASN A 203 2.08 -11.88 -5.95
C ASN A 203 2.17 -13.08 -6.90
N GLU A 204 1.66 -12.93 -8.13
CA GLU A 204 1.61 -14.01 -9.13
C GLU A 204 2.98 -14.56 -9.53
N SER A 205 4.05 -13.76 -9.36
CA SER A 205 5.42 -14.19 -9.63
C SER A 205 6.09 -14.90 -8.44
N ASN A 206 5.40 -14.99 -7.28
CA ASN A 206 5.94 -15.62 -6.09
C ASN A 206 5.57 -17.11 -6.02
N PRO A 207 6.50 -18.02 -5.62
CA PRO A 207 6.18 -19.43 -5.42
C PRO A 207 5.04 -19.71 -4.43
N ASN A 208 4.77 -18.78 -3.51
CA ASN A 208 3.68 -18.87 -2.55
C ASN A 208 2.34 -18.33 -3.10
N TYR A 209 2.26 -17.97 -4.39
CA TYR A 209 1.02 -17.45 -4.95
C TYR A 209 -0.16 -18.39 -4.71
N ASN A 210 -1.20 -17.86 -4.11
CA ASN A 210 -2.45 -18.56 -3.88
C ASN A 210 -3.57 -17.76 -4.54
N LYS A 211 -4.01 -18.21 -5.70
CA LYS A 211 -4.99 -17.50 -6.54
C LYS A 211 -6.30 -17.21 -5.80
N GLU A 212 -6.83 -18.20 -5.07
CA GLU A 212 -8.10 -18.06 -4.37
C GLU A 212 -8.00 -17.01 -3.25
N ALA A 213 -6.99 -17.17 -2.38
CA ALA A 213 -6.72 -16.21 -1.30
C ALA A 213 -6.41 -14.81 -1.84
N ALA A 214 -5.64 -14.71 -2.93
CA ALA A 214 -5.29 -13.42 -3.56
C ALA A 214 -6.52 -12.72 -4.14
N THR A 215 -7.42 -13.47 -4.77
CA THR A 215 -8.66 -12.92 -5.34
C THR A 215 -9.58 -12.39 -4.25
N ASP A 216 -9.84 -13.18 -3.22
CA ASP A 216 -10.68 -12.76 -2.08
C ASP A 216 -10.07 -11.58 -1.32
N ALA A 217 -8.75 -11.60 -1.06
CA ALA A 217 -8.06 -10.49 -0.41
C ALA A 217 -8.17 -9.18 -1.21
N TRP A 218 -8.07 -9.27 -2.55
CA TRP A 218 -8.24 -8.13 -3.44
C TRP A 218 -9.67 -7.57 -3.39
N GLU A 219 -10.69 -8.44 -3.46
CA GLU A 219 -12.10 -8.04 -3.38
C GLU A 219 -12.41 -7.36 -2.05
N LYS A 220 -11.87 -7.88 -0.94
CA LYS A 220 -11.98 -7.26 0.38
C LYS A 220 -11.30 -5.90 0.45
N ALA A 221 -10.12 -5.74 -0.18
CA ALA A 221 -9.45 -4.44 -0.25
C ALA A 221 -10.27 -3.41 -1.04
N ILE A 222 -10.85 -3.80 -2.19
CA ILE A 222 -11.74 -2.95 -2.98
C ILE A 222 -12.97 -2.53 -2.15
N LYS A 223 -13.63 -3.49 -1.51
CA LYS A 223 -14.81 -3.24 -0.66
C LYS A 223 -14.45 -2.30 0.49
N PHE A 224 -13.31 -2.53 1.13
CA PHE A 224 -12.81 -1.70 2.22
C PHE A 224 -12.57 -0.27 1.77
N PHE A 225 -11.83 -0.03 0.69
CA PHE A 225 -11.64 1.32 0.16
C PHE A 225 -12.96 1.95 -0.30
N GLY A 226 -13.86 1.18 -0.92
CA GLY A 226 -15.19 1.65 -1.32
C GLY A 226 -16.03 2.15 -0.15
N THR A 227 -15.85 1.58 1.03
CA THR A 227 -16.55 2.01 2.27
C THR A 227 -16.04 3.36 2.76
N TYR A 228 -14.71 3.57 2.81
CA TYR A 228 -14.13 4.80 3.38
C TYR A 228 -13.85 5.88 2.34
N MET A 229 -13.63 5.49 1.11
CA MET A 229 -13.27 6.38 0.00
C MET A 229 -14.08 6.04 -1.25
N PRO A 230 -15.43 6.17 -1.21
CA PRO A 230 -16.27 5.85 -2.34
C PRO A 230 -15.90 6.69 -3.57
N VAL A 231 -15.81 5.99 -4.70
CA VAL A 231 -15.61 6.63 -6.01
C VAL A 231 -16.93 7.28 -6.44
N PRO A 232 -16.91 8.55 -6.89
CA PRO A 232 -18.10 9.20 -7.43
C PRO A 232 -18.67 8.41 -8.62
N LYS A 233 -19.99 8.25 -8.65
CA LYS A 233 -20.69 7.72 -9.82
C LYS A 233 -20.62 8.75 -10.95
N ILE A 234 -20.40 8.29 -12.17
CA ILE A 234 -20.51 9.09 -13.40
C ILE A 234 -21.94 9.04 -13.88
#